data_ec37f0df0161c9952a5d6a2d5e7f699d
#
_entry.id   ec37f0df0161c9952a5d6a2d5e7f699d
#
_cell.length_a   1.000
_cell.length_b   1.000
_cell.length_c   1.000
_cell.angle_alpha   90.00
_cell.angle_beta   90.00
_cell.angle_gamma   90.00
#
_symmetry.space_group_name_H-M   'P 1'
#
loop_
_entity.id
_entity.type
_entity.pdbx_description
1 polymer ?
#
loop_
_entity_poly.entity_id
_entity_poly.type
_entity_poly.pdbx_seq_one_letter_code
_entity_poly.pdbx_strand_id
1 'polypeptide(L)'
;GFAIPVFLGNLLQLTYSLADTRIVGTFLGEQALAAVGATTTISNLIVGFLLGLANGFAIITAQKFGAGDTKRVRKSFAIAIILGAVISIVMILAGTIFINPILNFLNVPQKLYAASKQYIIIIIVGLWVTMFYDILMAVMRAIGDTITPLLILAISVGLNIVGDILFVAVWKTGTWGAAAATVLAQFIALIICCFYMIHKYELLCLKKEDFENLEPHMIKGMLGS
;
A
#
# COMPACT_ATOMS: atom_id res chain seq x y z
N GLY A 1 3.26 23.64 -9.23
CA GLY A 1 3.29 23.26 -7.99
C GLY A 1 3.25 21.79 -7.58
N PHE A 2 4.30 20.98 -7.82
CA PHE A 2 4.35 19.56 -7.38
C PHE A 2 4.42 19.39 -5.84
N ALA A 3 5.00 20.37 -5.14
CA ALA A 3 5.24 20.30 -3.69
C ALA A 3 3.95 20.30 -2.85
N ILE A 4 2.93 21.03 -3.26
CA ILE A 4 1.68 21.16 -2.51
C ILE A 4 0.92 19.82 -2.40
N PRO A 5 0.68 19.06 -3.49
CA PRO A 5 0.03 17.75 -3.40
C PRO A 5 0.81 16.75 -2.54
N VAL A 6 2.14 16.76 -2.60
CA VAL A 6 2.98 15.89 -1.78
C VAL A 6 2.86 16.25 -0.30
N PHE A 7 2.91 17.55 0.03
CA PHE A 7 2.74 18.02 1.41
C PHE A 7 1.36 17.66 1.97
N LEU A 8 0.30 17.88 1.19
CA LEU A 8 -1.07 17.51 1.58
C LEU A 8 -1.21 16.00 1.74
N GLY A 9 -0.57 15.20 0.90
CA GLY A 9 -0.54 13.75 1.04
C GLY A 9 0.08 13.30 2.35
N ASN A 10 1.22 13.87 2.73
CA ASN A 10 1.87 13.59 4.00
C ASN A 10 0.99 14.02 5.20
N LEU A 11 0.31 15.16 5.09
CA LEU A 11 -0.60 15.64 6.14
C LEU A 11 -1.81 14.69 6.30
N LEU A 12 -2.37 14.19 5.21
CA LEU A 12 -3.44 13.18 5.23
C LEU A 12 -2.98 11.87 5.88
N GLN A 13 -1.76 11.40 5.56
CA GLN A 13 -1.19 10.20 6.20
C GLN A 13 -0.97 10.39 7.70
N LEU A 14 -0.49 11.55 8.14
CA LEU A 14 -0.39 11.86 9.57
C LEU A 14 -1.75 11.88 10.24
N THR A 15 -2.75 12.50 9.63
CA THR A 15 -4.13 12.54 10.13
C THR A 15 -4.71 11.12 10.26
N TYR A 16 -4.50 10.27 9.26
CA TYR A 16 -4.85 8.87 9.29
C TYR A 16 -4.23 8.15 10.48
N SER A 17 -2.91 8.22 10.65
CA SER A 17 -2.20 7.54 11.74
C SER A 17 -2.65 8.00 13.13
N LEU A 18 -2.93 9.30 13.30
CA LEU A 18 -3.46 9.85 14.55
C LEU A 18 -4.88 9.40 14.83
N ALA A 19 -5.75 9.35 13.80
CA ALA A 19 -7.12 8.90 13.94
C ALA A 19 -7.19 7.41 14.32
N ASP A 20 -6.46 6.54 13.61
CA ASP A 20 -6.38 5.11 13.89
C ASP A 20 -5.88 4.85 15.32
N THR A 21 -4.77 5.47 15.71
CA THR A 21 -4.20 5.39 17.08
C THR A 21 -5.21 5.82 18.13
N ARG A 22 -5.94 6.91 17.88
CA ARG A 22 -6.95 7.41 18.83
C ARG A 22 -8.16 6.49 18.94
N ILE A 23 -8.64 5.95 17.82
CA ILE A 23 -9.79 5.03 17.80
C ILE A 23 -9.41 3.74 18.53
N VAL A 24 -8.28 3.12 18.19
CA VAL A 24 -7.81 1.90 18.85
C VAL A 24 -7.61 2.14 20.36
N GLY A 25 -6.95 3.22 20.75
CA GLY A 25 -6.70 3.54 22.17
C GLY A 25 -7.98 3.80 22.94
N THR A 26 -8.95 4.52 22.34
CA THR A 26 -10.20 4.89 23.03
C THR A 26 -11.15 3.70 23.20
N PHE A 27 -11.29 2.86 22.18
CA PHE A 27 -12.31 1.80 22.15
C PHE A 27 -11.79 0.42 22.56
N LEU A 28 -10.50 0.12 22.35
CA LEU A 28 -9.90 -1.16 22.72
C LEU A 28 -8.98 -1.07 23.94
N GLY A 29 -8.64 0.15 24.37
CA GLY A 29 -7.82 0.40 25.53
C GLY A 29 -6.31 0.32 25.31
N GLU A 30 -5.54 0.57 26.37
CA GLU A 30 -4.08 0.70 26.32
C GLU A 30 -3.36 -0.57 25.88
N GLN A 31 -3.87 -1.75 26.23
CA GLN A 31 -3.25 -3.01 25.85
C GLN A 31 -3.33 -3.26 24.33
N ALA A 32 -4.48 -2.97 23.73
CA ALA A 32 -4.64 -3.09 22.29
C ALA A 32 -3.78 -2.06 21.53
N LEU A 33 -3.73 -0.84 22.05
CA LEU A 33 -2.85 0.20 21.50
C LEU A 33 -1.37 -0.20 21.58
N ALA A 34 -0.93 -0.78 22.71
CA ALA A 34 0.41 -1.29 22.88
C ALA A 34 0.71 -2.47 21.93
N ALA A 35 -0.28 -3.35 21.68
CA ALA A 35 -0.16 -4.46 20.75
C ALA A 35 0.02 -3.99 19.29
N VAL A 36 -0.76 -3.01 18.85
CA VAL A 36 -0.63 -2.38 17.53
C VAL A 36 0.71 -1.65 17.46
N GLY A 37 1.05 -0.84 18.48
CA GLY A 37 2.31 -0.11 18.54
C GLY A 37 3.55 -0.99 18.45
N ALA A 38 3.54 -2.17 19.08
CA ALA A 38 4.64 -3.13 19.02
C ALA A 38 4.94 -3.64 17.60
N THR A 39 3.93 -3.69 16.73
CA THR A 39 4.07 -4.14 15.33
C THR A 39 4.22 -3.00 14.33
N THR A 40 3.94 -1.76 14.73
CA THR A 40 3.94 -0.58 13.85
C THR A 40 5.30 -0.36 13.18
N THR A 41 6.39 -0.55 13.91
CA THR A 41 7.75 -0.37 13.36
C THR A 41 8.00 -1.30 12.18
N ILE A 42 7.66 -2.58 12.32
CA ILE A 42 7.85 -3.56 11.25
C ILE A 42 6.86 -3.33 10.10
N SER A 43 5.61 -3.01 10.42
CA SER A 43 4.61 -2.66 9.40
C SER A 43 5.06 -1.47 8.56
N ASN A 44 5.54 -0.40 9.20
CA ASN A 44 6.04 0.79 8.52
C ASN A 44 7.28 0.48 7.66
N LEU A 45 8.17 -0.39 8.14
CA LEU A 45 9.34 -0.81 7.37
C LEU A 45 8.94 -1.58 6.11
N ILE A 46 8.03 -2.53 6.24
CA ILE A 46 7.53 -3.33 5.11
C ILE A 46 6.78 -2.44 4.11
N VAL A 47 5.84 -1.63 4.58
CA VAL A 47 5.05 -0.71 3.72
C VAL A 47 5.96 0.32 3.06
N GLY A 48 6.91 0.90 3.81
CA GLY A 48 7.90 1.84 3.27
C GLY A 48 8.79 1.22 2.20
N PHE A 49 9.18 -0.06 2.36
CA PHE A 49 9.91 -0.81 1.35
C PHE A 49 9.08 -1.00 0.07
N LEU A 50 7.80 -1.40 0.19
CA LEU A 50 6.91 -1.55 -0.96
C LEU A 50 6.68 -0.22 -1.68
N LEU A 51 6.47 0.87 -0.93
CA LEU A 51 6.33 2.22 -1.48
C LEU A 51 7.61 2.65 -2.23
N GLY A 52 8.79 2.35 -1.68
CA GLY A 52 10.08 2.60 -2.34
C GLY A 52 10.19 1.86 -3.67
N LEU A 53 9.83 0.58 -3.71
CA LEU A 53 9.82 -0.23 -4.93
C LEU A 53 8.82 0.31 -5.96
N ALA A 54 7.60 0.64 -5.54
CA ALA A 54 6.57 1.20 -6.43
C ALA A 54 7.04 2.51 -7.07
N ASN A 55 7.68 3.40 -6.30
CA ASN A 55 8.26 4.62 -6.82
C ASN A 55 9.45 4.35 -7.76
N GLY A 56 10.31 3.37 -7.44
CA GLY A 56 11.40 2.93 -8.33
C GLY A 56 10.88 2.45 -9.68
N PHE A 57 9.85 1.60 -9.69
CA PHE A 57 9.21 1.14 -10.94
C PHE A 57 8.61 2.29 -11.75
N ALA A 58 8.03 3.29 -11.07
CA ALA A 58 7.45 4.46 -11.71
C ALA A 58 8.50 5.37 -12.40
N ILE A 59 9.77 5.36 -11.96
CA ILE A 59 10.85 6.13 -12.60
C ILE A 59 11.02 5.70 -14.08
N ILE A 60 11.05 4.39 -14.34
CA ILE A 60 11.17 3.90 -15.72
C ILE A 60 9.95 4.29 -16.55
N THR A 61 8.76 4.22 -15.96
CA THR A 61 7.52 4.66 -16.61
C THR A 61 7.57 6.16 -16.93
N ALA A 62 8.04 7.00 -16.01
CA ALA A 62 8.21 8.44 -16.20
C ALA A 62 9.21 8.76 -17.33
N GLN A 63 10.33 8.06 -17.38
CA GLN A 63 11.33 8.22 -18.45
C GLN A 63 10.75 7.90 -19.83
N LYS A 64 9.98 6.80 -19.95
CA LYS A 64 9.34 6.42 -21.22
C LYS A 64 8.22 7.39 -21.60
N PHE A 65 7.48 7.88 -20.61
CA PHE A 65 6.45 8.91 -20.82
C PHE A 65 7.06 10.22 -21.31
N GLY A 66 8.15 10.69 -20.67
CA GLY A 66 8.88 11.88 -21.09
C GLY A 66 9.50 11.78 -22.49
N ALA A 67 9.84 10.56 -22.93
CA ALA A 67 10.32 10.29 -24.29
C ALA A 67 9.21 10.17 -25.34
N GLY A 68 7.93 10.25 -24.95
CA GLY A 68 6.77 10.11 -25.85
C GLY A 68 6.50 8.68 -26.32
N ASP A 69 7.19 7.66 -25.76
CA ASP A 69 7.08 6.26 -26.17
C ASP A 69 5.93 5.56 -25.43
N THR A 70 4.72 5.75 -25.93
CA THR A 70 3.48 5.23 -25.33
C THR A 70 3.46 3.70 -25.22
N LYS A 71 4.10 2.99 -26.18
CA LYS A 71 4.17 1.53 -26.18
C LYS A 71 5.06 1.04 -25.03
N ARG A 72 6.22 1.69 -24.82
CA ARG A 72 7.10 1.34 -23.70
C ARG A 72 6.56 1.79 -22.35
N VAL A 73 5.74 2.83 -22.26
CA VAL A 73 5.00 3.19 -21.04
C VAL A 73 4.11 2.04 -20.60
N ARG A 74 3.28 1.46 -21.51
CA ARG A 74 2.45 0.30 -21.18
C ARG A 74 3.28 -0.92 -20.77
N LYS A 75 4.36 -1.22 -21.50
CA LYS A 75 5.25 -2.32 -21.13
C LYS A 75 5.90 -2.12 -19.76
N SER A 76 6.36 -0.91 -19.44
CA SER A 76 6.93 -0.62 -18.12
C SER A 76 5.89 -0.80 -17.02
N PHE A 77 4.66 -0.37 -17.25
CA PHE A 77 3.56 -0.59 -16.31
C PHE A 77 3.22 -2.09 -16.14
N ALA A 78 3.16 -2.87 -17.23
CA ALA A 78 2.96 -4.32 -17.16
C ALA A 78 4.06 -5.01 -16.36
N ILE A 79 5.34 -4.64 -16.57
CA ILE A 79 6.47 -5.16 -15.80
C ILE A 79 6.32 -4.81 -14.30
N ALA A 80 5.93 -3.57 -13.98
CA ALA A 80 5.71 -3.15 -12.60
C ALA A 80 4.62 -3.99 -11.91
N ILE A 81 3.52 -4.31 -12.61
CA ILE A 81 2.45 -5.18 -12.11
C ILE A 81 2.97 -6.59 -11.85
N ILE A 82 3.74 -7.18 -12.78
CA ILE A 82 4.29 -8.53 -12.61
C ILE A 82 5.27 -8.58 -11.44
N LEU A 83 6.22 -7.64 -11.40
CA LEU A 83 7.20 -7.57 -10.31
C LEU A 83 6.50 -7.33 -8.96
N GLY A 84 5.51 -6.44 -8.93
CA GLY A 84 4.70 -6.19 -7.74
C GLY A 84 3.96 -7.44 -7.26
N ALA A 85 3.38 -8.24 -8.18
CA ALA A 85 2.74 -9.50 -7.84
C ALA A 85 3.73 -10.50 -7.24
N VAL A 86 4.88 -10.70 -7.87
CA VAL A 86 5.92 -11.64 -7.39
C VAL A 86 6.43 -11.19 -6.03
N ILE A 87 6.78 -9.93 -5.87
CA ILE A 87 7.32 -9.39 -4.61
C ILE A 87 6.28 -9.49 -3.48
N SER A 88 5.03 -9.12 -3.74
CA SER A 88 3.98 -9.23 -2.72
C SER A 88 3.74 -10.68 -2.28
N ILE A 89 3.72 -11.64 -3.22
CA ILE A 89 3.61 -13.06 -2.88
C ILE A 89 4.78 -13.51 -2.00
N VAL A 90 6.02 -13.18 -2.39
CA VAL A 90 7.21 -13.53 -1.60
C VAL A 90 7.15 -12.91 -0.20
N MET A 91 6.76 -11.64 -0.10
CA MET A 91 6.64 -10.94 1.18
C MET A 91 5.54 -11.52 2.07
N ILE A 92 4.39 -11.89 1.48
CA ILE A 92 3.30 -12.55 2.22
C ILE A 92 3.74 -13.91 2.75
N LEU A 93 4.37 -14.73 1.90
CA LEU A 93 4.87 -16.05 2.31
C LEU A 93 5.95 -15.92 3.38
N ALA A 94 6.94 -15.07 3.17
CA ALA A 94 7.99 -14.82 4.17
C ALA A 94 7.40 -14.28 5.48
N GLY A 95 6.54 -13.26 5.41
CA GLY A 95 5.92 -12.65 6.58
C GLY A 95 5.07 -13.64 7.38
N THR A 96 4.28 -14.48 6.70
CA THR A 96 3.44 -15.49 7.38
C THR A 96 4.27 -16.62 8.00
N ILE A 97 5.34 -17.07 7.35
CA ILE A 97 6.23 -18.10 7.87
C ILE A 97 7.02 -17.57 9.08
N PHE A 98 7.56 -16.36 8.98
CA PHE A 98 8.43 -15.76 9.98
C PHE A 98 7.72 -14.90 11.02
N ILE A 99 6.39 -14.89 11.07
CA ILE A 99 5.62 -14.06 12.01
C ILE A 99 6.01 -14.28 13.47
N ASN A 100 6.15 -15.53 13.91
CA ASN A 100 6.51 -15.84 15.29
C ASN A 100 7.97 -15.44 15.63
N PRO A 101 9.00 -15.77 14.80
CA PRO A 101 10.34 -15.20 14.97
C PRO A 101 10.38 -13.69 15.03
N ILE A 102 9.60 -13.00 14.18
CA ILE A 102 9.53 -11.53 14.14
C ILE A 102 8.99 -10.98 15.46
N LEU A 103 7.85 -11.49 15.95
CA LEU A 103 7.25 -11.04 17.21
C LEU A 103 8.16 -11.34 18.42
N ASN A 104 8.87 -12.46 18.40
CA ASN A 104 9.85 -12.79 19.43
C ASN A 104 11.06 -11.85 19.38
N PHE A 105 11.57 -11.53 18.19
CA PHE A 105 12.67 -10.58 18.01
C PHE A 105 12.31 -9.19 18.51
N LEU A 106 11.06 -8.76 18.32
CA LEU A 106 10.53 -7.50 18.84
C LEU A 106 10.29 -7.52 20.36
N ASN A 107 10.56 -8.64 21.03
CA ASN A 107 10.29 -8.82 22.45
C ASN A 107 8.85 -8.46 22.85
N VAL A 108 7.86 -8.82 22.02
CA VAL A 108 6.45 -8.54 22.30
C VAL A 108 6.03 -9.28 23.57
N PRO A 109 5.51 -8.56 24.59
CA PRO A 109 5.08 -9.21 25.83
C PRO A 109 4.01 -10.27 25.58
N GLN A 110 4.05 -11.37 26.33
CA GLN A 110 3.10 -12.49 26.18
C GLN A 110 1.63 -12.05 26.24
N LYS A 111 1.31 -11.05 27.07
CA LYS A 111 -0.05 -10.48 27.19
C LYS A 111 -0.55 -9.82 25.90
N LEU A 112 0.37 -9.32 25.08
CA LEU A 112 0.05 -8.60 23.83
C LEU A 112 0.23 -9.48 22.59
N TYR A 113 0.87 -10.65 22.73
CA TYR A 113 1.30 -11.48 21.63
C TYR A 113 0.17 -11.87 20.67
N ALA A 114 -0.95 -12.34 21.21
CA ALA A 114 -2.11 -12.75 20.41
C ALA A 114 -2.70 -11.58 19.61
N ALA A 115 -2.89 -10.43 20.28
CA ALA A 115 -3.44 -9.23 19.64
C ALA A 115 -2.49 -8.65 18.58
N SER A 116 -1.19 -8.61 18.86
CA SER A 116 -0.15 -8.18 17.90
C SER A 116 -0.11 -9.11 16.69
N LYS A 117 -0.18 -10.42 16.92
CA LYS A 117 -0.18 -11.42 15.84
C LYS A 117 -1.42 -11.28 14.95
N GLN A 118 -2.59 -11.10 15.54
CA GLN A 118 -3.85 -10.91 14.80
C GLN A 118 -3.78 -9.66 13.92
N TYR A 119 -3.27 -8.57 14.43
CA TYR A 119 -3.11 -7.33 13.68
C TYR A 119 -2.14 -7.49 12.51
N ILE A 120 -0.89 -7.91 12.79
CA ILE A 120 0.17 -7.93 11.78
C ILE A 120 -0.08 -8.96 10.68
N ILE A 121 -0.73 -10.10 10.97
CA ILE A 121 -1.02 -11.12 9.96
C ILE A 121 -1.98 -10.60 8.88
N ILE A 122 -2.97 -9.77 9.26
CA ILE A 122 -3.91 -9.16 8.32
C ILE A 122 -3.17 -8.13 7.44
N ILE A 123 -2.31 -7.31 8.05
CA ILE A 123 -1.47 -6.37 7.29
C ILE A 123 -0.58 -7.13 6.29
N ILE A 124 0.08 -8.21 6.71
CA ILE A 124 0.93 -9.03 5.83
C ILE A 124 0.11 -9.64 4.69
N VAL A 125 -1.04 -10.23 4.98
CA VAL A 125 -1.91 -10.79 3.93
C VAL A 125 -2.42 -9.68 3.00
N GLY A 126 -2.63 -8.47 3.49
CA GLY A 126 -3.03 -7.30 2.72
C GLY A 126 -1.92 -6.65 1.87
N LEU A 127 -0.65 -7.08 1.97
CA LEU A 127 0.48 -6.44 1.27
C LEU A 127 0.31 -6.39 -0.26
N TRP A 128 -0.38 -7.35 -0.86
CA TRP A 128 -0.67 -7.31 -2.30
C TRP A 128 -1.58 -6.12 -2.66
N VAL A 129 -2.56 -5.80 -1.81
CA VAL A 129 -3.43 -4.63 -1.99
C VAL A 129 -2.59 -3.36 -1.93
N THR A 130 -1.76 -3.25 -0.88
CA THR A 130 -0.85 -2.10 -0.68
C THR A 130 0.09 -1.95 -1.88
N MET A 131 0.72 -3.04 -2.33
CA MET A 131 1.67 -2.99 -3.46
C MET A 131 1.02 -2.50 -4.74
N PHE A 132 -0.13 -3.06 -5.12
CA PHE A 132 -0.83 -2.63 -6.33
C PHE A 132 -1.36 -1.20 -6.21
N TYR A 133 -1.89 -0.81 -5.06
CA TYR A 133 -2.31 0.55 -4.79
C TYR A 133 -1.13 1.53 -4.96
N ASP A 134 0.01 1.24 -4.37
CA ASP A 134 1.21 2.09 -4.45
C ASP A 134 1.74 2.18 -5.88
N ILE A 135 1.77 1.07 -6.65
CA ILE A 135 2.17 1.08 -8.07
C ILE A 135 1.25 1.99 -8.88
N LEU A 136 -0.07 1.86 -8.76
CA LEU A 136 -1.01 2.69 -9.51
C LEU A 136 -0.87 4.17 -9.17
N MET A 137 -0.73 4.49 -7.88
CA MET A 137 -0.51 5.86 -7.42
C MET A 137 0.82 6.43 -7.92
N ALA A 138 1.88 5.63 -7.91
CA ALA A 138 3.20 6.05 -8.41
C ALA A 138 3.20 6.25 -9.93
N VAL A 139 2.56 5.36 -10.69
CA VAL A 139 2.44 5.47 -12.16
C VAL A 139 1.61 6.70 -12.56
N MET A 140 0.52 7.01 -11.89
CA MET A 140 -0.24 8.24 -12.15
C MET A 140 0.61 9.49 -11.93
N ARG A 141 1.39 9.52 -10.84
CA ARG A 141 2.34 10.62 -10.61
C ARG A 141 3.42 10.69 -11.70
N ALA A 142 3.89 9.55 -12.18
CA ALA A 142 4.90 9.45 -13.23
C ALA A 142 4.45 10.07 -14.57
N ILE A 143 3.15 9.99 -14.88
CA ILE A 143 2.56 10.62 -16.08
C ILE A 143 2.09 12.06 -15.84
N GLY A 144 2.40 12.63 -14.67
CA GLY A 144 2.14 14.03 -14.33
C GLY A 144 0.82 14.29 -13.60
N ASP A 145 -0.01 13.27 -13.33
CA ASP A 145 -1.21 13.44 -12.51
C ASP A 145 -0.89 13.30 -11.02
N THR A 146 -0.82 14.41 -10.33
CA THR A 146 -0.57 14.45 -8.87
C THR A 146 -1.83 14.72 -8.04
N ILE A 147 -2.89 15.20 -8.69
CA ILE A 147 -4.14 15.55 -8.00
C ILE A 147 -5.00 14.32 -7.77
N THR A 148 -5.15 13.46 -8.77
CA THR A 148 -5.95 12.23 -8.64
C THR A 148 -5.44 11.29 -7.55
N PRO A 149 -4.13 10.97 -7.46
CA PRO A 149 -3.58 10.22 -6.34
C PRO A 149 -3.91 10.85 -4.98
N LEU A 150 -3.83 12.16 -4.86
CA LEU A 150 -4.17 12.86 -3.61
C LEU A 150 -5.65 12.69 -3.24
N LEU A 151 -6.56 12.80 -4.20
CA LEU A 151 -7.99 12.62 -3.97
C LEU A 151 -8.33 11.17 -3.58
N ILE A 152 -7.72 10.18 -4.27
CA ILE A 152 -7.90 8.76 -3.94
C ILE A 152 -7.35 8.46 -2.54
N LEU A 153 -6.20 9.03 -2.17
CA LEU A 153 -5.66 8.93 -0.82
C LEU A 153 -6.64 9.51 0.21
N ALA A 154 -7.21 10.69 -0.03
CA ALA A 154 -8.19 11.29 0.86
C ALA A 154 -9.44 10.41 1.04
N ILE A 155 -9.92 9.79 -0.03
CA ILE A 155 -11.01 8.81 0.01
C ILE A 155 -10.60 7.59 0.84
N SER A 156 -9.41 7.04 0.62
CA SER A 156 -8.89 5.90 1.38
C SER A 156 -8.82 6.20 2.87
N VAL A 157 -8.31 7.37 3.25
CA VAL A 157 -8.25 7.83 4.65
C VAL A 157 -9.64 7.93 5.25
N GLY A 158 -10.60 8.54 4.54
CA GLY A 158 -11.98 8.63 5.00
C GLY A 158 -12.63 7.27 5.19
N LEU A 159 -12.47 6.36 4.24
CA LEU A 159 -12.97 4.98 4.31
C LEU A 159 -12.35 4.20 5.47
N ASN A 160 -11.05 4.40 5.72
CA ASN A 160 -10.39 3.76 6.85
C ASN A 160 -10.94 4.25 8.19
N ILE A 161 -11.07 5.57 8.39
CA ILE A 161 -11.65 6.12 9.64
C ILE A 161 -13.07 5.58 9.87
N VAL A 162 -13.90 5.54 8.83
CA VAL A 162 -15.25 4.96 8.91
C VAL A 162 -15.16 3.46 9.22
N GLY A 163 -14.27 2.74 8.58
CA GLY A 163 -14.00 1.33 8.82
C GLY A 163 -13.57 1.06 10.26
N ASP A 164 -12.63 1.84 10.80
CA ASP A 164 -12.18 1.71 12.18
C ASP A 164 -13.32 1.94 13.18
N ILE A 165 -14.16 2.96 12.97
CA ILE A 165 -15.33 3.19 13.80
C ILE A 165 -16.29 1.99 13.75
N LEU A 166 -16.56 1.46 12.56
CA LEU A 166 -17.47 0.32 12.40
C LEU A 166 -16.90 -0.96 13.03
N PHE A 167 -15.66 -1.34 12.66
CA PHE A 167 -15.08 -2.61 13.13
C PHE A 167 -14.69 -2.53 14.60
N VAL A 168 -14.05 -1.43 15.03
CA VAL A 168 -13.50 -1.32 16.38
C VAL A 168 -14.53 -0.84 17.39
N ALA A 169 -15.26 0.25 17.10
CA ALA A 169 -16.18 0.84 18.05
C ALA A 169 -17.56 0.15 18.08
N VAL A 170 -18.13 -0.15 16.89
CA VAL A 170 -19.48 -0.72 16.78
C VAL A 170 -19.46 -2.24 16.94
N TRP A 171 -18.65 -2.93 16.11
CA TRP A 171 -18.61 -4.41 16.10
C TRP A 171 -17.64 -5.00 17.13
N LYS A 172 -16.82 -4.18 17.78
CA LYS A 172 -15.88 -4.59 18.84
C LYS A 172 -15.00 -5.78 18.47
N THR A 173 -14.51 -5.77 17.24
CA THR A 173 -13.74 -6.88 16.65
C THR A 173 -12.31 -6.99 17.18
N GLY A 174 -11.86 -6.05 18.01
CA GLY A 174 -10.49 -6.05 18.53
C GLY A 174 -9.47 -5.49 17.51
N THR A 175 -8.19 -5.81 17.74
CA THR A 175 -7.07 -5.28 16.93
C THR A 175 -7.12 -5.75 15.47
N TRP A 176 -7.65 -6.94 15.19
CA TRP A 176 -7.79 -7.43 13.83
C TRP A 176 -8.75 -6.57 12.99
N GLY A 177 -9.77 -5.98 13.64
CA GLY A 177 -10.71 -5.08 12.97
C GLY A 177 -10.06 -3.80 12.45
N ALA A 178 -9.15 -3.21 13.22
CA ALA A 178 -8.38 -2.04 12.77
C ALA A 178 -7.51 -2.40 11.55
N ALA A 179 -6.79 -3.53 11.59
CA ALA A 179 -6.02 -3.99 10.43
C ALA A 179 -6.91 -4.27 9.21
N ALA A 180 -8.08 -4.90 9.42
CA ALA A 180 -9.05 -5.17 8.36
C ALA A 180 -9.61 -3.89 7.75
N ALA A 181 -9.94 -2.88 8.56
CA ALA A 181 -10.39 -1.57 8.10
C ALA A 181 -9.35 -0.91 7.18
N THR A 182 -8.07 -0.97 7.57
CA THR A 182 -6.96 -0.46 6.76
C THR A 182 -6.87 -1.15 5.39
N VAL A 183 -6.83 -2.48 5.37
CA VAL A 183 -6.71 -3.26 4.13
C VAL A 183 -7.93 -3.06 3.24
N LEU A 184 -9.14 -3.06 3.82
CA LEU A 184 -10.38 -2.85 3.06
C LEU A 184 -10.47 -1.44 2.47
N ALA A 185 -10.08 -0.40 3.22
CA ALA A 185 -10.05 0.96 2.71
C ALA A 185 -9.09 1.10 1.52
N GLN A 186 -7.89 0.51 1.62
CA GLN A 186 -6.94 0.47 0.51
C GLN A 186 -7.46 -0.36 -0.67
N PHE A 187 -8.14 -1.47 -0.42
CA PHE A 187 -8.72 -2.31 -1.46
C PHE A 187 -9.81 -1.57 -2.25
N ILE A 188 -10.70 -0.87 -1.57
CA ILE A 188 -11.72 -0.02 -2.22
C ILE A 188 -11.04 1.10 -3.03
N ALA A 189 -10.03 1.76 -2.44
CA ALA A 189 -9.27 2.79 -3.13
C ALA A 189 -8.53 2.24 -4.36
N LEU A 190 -7.99 1.02 -4.29
CA LEU A 190 -7.38 0.31 -5.42
C LEU A 190 -8.40 0.09 -6.56
N ILE A 191 -9.61 -0.36 -6.23
CA ILE A 191 -10.69 -0.55 -7.22
C ILE A 191 -11.06 0.78 -7.88
N ILE A 192 -11.23 1.85 -7.08
CA ILE A 192 -11.53 3.21 -7.60
C ILE A 192 -10.39 3.67 -8.53
N CYS A 193 -9.14 3.44 -8.12
CA CYS A 193 -7.97 3.79 -8.91
C CYS A 193 -7.92 3.04 -10.25
N CYS A 194 -8.14 1.72 -10.24
CA CYS A 194 -8.19 0.91 -11.45
C CYS A 194 -9.29 1.41 -12.41
N PHE A 195 -10.49 1.62 -11.87
CA PHE A 195 -11.62 2.11 -12.66
C PHE A 195 -11.33 3.47 -13.29
N TYR A 196 -10.78 4.40 -12.50
CA TYR A 196 -10.41 5.73 -12.98
C TYR A 196 -9.32 5.66 -14.07
N MET A 197 -8.28 4.84 -13.86
CA MET A 197 -7.19 4.69 -14.83
C MET A 197 -7.68 4.15 -16.17
N ILE A 198 -8.51 3.13 -16.16
CA ILE A 198 -9.06 2.53 -17.38
C ILE A 198 -9.90 3.54 -18.18
N HIS A 199 -10.66 4.39 -17.51
CA HIS A 199 -11.54 5.35 -18.18
C HIS A 199 -10.83 6.63 -18.63
N LYS A 200 -9.79 7.06 -17.91
CA LYS A 200 -9.13 8.34 -18.20
C LYS A 200 -7.84 8.21 -19.01
N TYR A 201 -7.12 7.12 -18.83
CA TYR A 201 -5.80 6.94 -19.44
C TYR A 201 -5.76 5.74 -20.37
N GLU A 202 -6.20 5.92 -21.63
CA GLU A 202 -6.03 4.90 -22.69
C GLU A 202 -4.58 4.42 -22.80
N LEU A 203 -3.63 5.33 -22.52
CA LEU A 203 -2.19 5.08 -22.47
C LEU A 203 -1.80 3.97 -21.48
N LEU A 204 -2.55 3.79 -20.39
CA LEU A 204 -2.27 2.80 -19.35
C LEU A 204 -3.16 1.56 -19.44
N CYS A 205 -4.05 1.49 -20.43
CA CYS A 205 -4.85 0.29 -20.68
C CYS A 205 -3.95 -0.84 -21.17
N LEU A 206 -3.68 -1.81 -20.30
CA LEU A 206 -2.83 -2.97 -20.59
C LEU A 206 -3.50 -3.89 -21.60
N LYS A 207 -2.73 -4.32 -22.60
CA LYS A 207 -3.12 -5.32 -23.60
C LYS A 207 -2.33 -6.60 -23.38
N LYS A 208 -2.82 -7.73 -23.88
CA LYS A 208 -2.09 -9.01 -23.80
C LYS A 208 -0.66 -8.91 -24.34
N GLU A 209 -0.48 -8.14 -25.42
CA GLU A 209 0.82 -7.91 -26.06
C GLU A 209 1.85 -7.19 -25.16
N ASP A 210 1.38 -6.44 -24.15
CA ASP A 210 2.26 -5.70 -23.22
C ASP A 210 2.91 -6.64 -22.20
N PHE A 211 2.34 -7.85 -21.99
CA PHE A 211 2.89 -8.93 -21.17
C PHE A 211 3.77 -9.90 -21.94
N GLU A 212 3.77 -9.83 -23.28
CA GLU A 212 4.59 -10.63 -24.16
C GLU A 212 5.89 -9.86 -24.49
N ASN A 213 7.01 -10.59 -24.67
CA ASN A 213 8.32 -10.02 -25.02
C ASN A 213 8.78 -8.89 -24.06
N LEU A 214 8.79 -9.20 -22.76
CA LEU A 214 9.29 -8.30 -21.73
C LEU A 214 10.77 -8.00 -21.97
N GLU A 215 11.13 -6.72 -22.01
CA GLU A 215 12.50 -6.28 -22.27
C GLU A 215 13.38 -6.46 -21.01
N PRO A 216 14.39 -7.37 -21.00
CA PRO A 216 15.17 -7.67 -19.78
C PRO A 216 15.90 -6.45 -19.21
N HIS A 217 16.25 -5.49 -20.07
CA HIS A 217 16.92 -4.26 -19.63
C HIS A 217 15.99 -3.35 -18.82
N MET A 218 14.67 -3.37 -19.09
CA MET A 218 13.68 -2.61 -18.31
C MET A 218 13.48 -3.25 -16.93
N ILE A 219 13.47 -4.59 -16.87
CA ILE A 219 13.39 -5.33 -15.60
C ILE A 219 14.62 -5.02 -14.73
N LYS A 220 15.83 -5.07 -15.32
CA LYS A 220 17.06 -4.70 -14.61
C LYS A 220 17.03 -3.24 -14.14
N GLY A 221 16.53 -2.33 -14.97
CA GLY A 221 16.39 -0.92 -14.60
C GLY A 221 15.46 -0.71 -13.42
N MET A 222 14.34 -1.45 -13.34
CA MET A 222 13.38 -1.37 -12.23
C MET A 222 13.88 -1.98 -10.92
N LEU A 223 14.71 -3.02 -11.01
CA LEU A 223 15.29 -3.66 -9.83
C LEU A 223 16.56 -2.95 -9.34
N GLY A 224 17.18 -2.11 -10.18
CA GLY A 224 18.39 -1.35 -9.85
C GLY A 224 18.16 0.13 -9.55
N SER A 225 16.92 0.61 -9.60
CA SER A 225 16.51 1.96 -9.22
C SER A 225 15.97 1.98 -7.78
#